data_6167474f3855ba8050d766820c232ed6
#
_entry.id   6167474f3855ba8050d766820c232ed6
#
_cell.length_a   1.000
_cell.length_b   1.000
_cell.length_c   1.000
_cell.angle_alpha   90.00
_cell.angle_beta   90.00
_cell.angle_gamma   90.00
#
_symmetry.space_group_name_H-M   'P 1'
#
loop_
_entity.id
_entity.type
_entity.pdbx_description
1 polymer ?
#
loop_
_entity_poly.entity_id
_entity_poly.type
_entity_poly.pdbx_seq_one_letter_code
_entity_poly.pdbx_strand_id
1 'polypeptide(L)'
;MKNIKSQILLASLLVASLSCIAAPRLVYFGDTLQWNTDWVKKQCGTLDIKANIIEVSGIACSRVTPGYIWMQSDETAKYIIATDEKGEKRACKVNMSKTIRWDWEDMSGGVYEGKNYLFIGAFGDNDETDGEYSVVWFEEPAIDPENAPEITVTPNRIKYVYPDGKKHNNEALMYDNRDQVIYIITKVYYNVCQVFSLPFRTDYGDEEQTLTYVCDLGVKSDLGEGTKPYKGFHLVTAADISPDGKYILIKNHNNIVATYCWVLLFTREEGESVAETLIRQTHPEPIKAYNTYEWQGEAICWLDSATFYTTSDADDGNPPIYKYTKKVNAAVETVQTKKADDKTLVMIDNVMYIRSKQGLFTLDGRKVQ
;
A
#
# COMPACT_ATOMS: atom_id res chain seq x y z
N MET A 1 30.73 36.07 59.18
CA MET A 1 29.44 36.05 58.46
C MET A 1 29.71 35.39 57.14
N LYS A 2 29.37 34.09 57.03
CA LYS A 2 29.69 33.25 55.86
C LYS A 2 28.45 33.21 54.95
N ASN A 3 28.64 33.66 53.71
CA ASN A 3 27.65 33.53 52.64
C ASN A 3 27.58 32.10 52.19
N ILE A 4 26.43 31.47 52.39
CA ILE A 4 26.10 30.17 51.81
C ILE A 4 25.49 30.44 50.45
N LYS A 5 26.25 30.24 49.38
CA LYS A 5 25.72 30.17 48.03
C LYS A 5 24.96 28.88 47.85
N SER A 6 23.66 29.00 47.70
CA SER A 6 22.79 27.90 47.30
C SER A 6 23.17 27.43 45.87
N GLN A 7 23.78 26.30 45.74
CA GLN A 7 23.92 25.59 44.45
C GLN A 7 22.64 24.84 44.20
N ILE A 8 21.84 25.39 43.29
CA ILE A 8 20.74 24.65 42.68
C ILE A 8 21.37 23.66 41.70
N LEU A 9 21.41 22.39 42.13
CA LEU A 9 21.80 21.29 41.29
C LEU A 9 20.64 21.05 40.33
N LEU A 10 20.75 21.50 39.09
CA LEU A 10 19.86 21.17 38.01
C LEU A 10 20.18 19.69 37.65
N ALA A 11 19.44 18.78 38.25
CA ALA A 11 19.42 17.40 37.78
C ALA A 11 18.69 17.40 36.42
N SER A 12 19.45 17.47 35.34
CA SER A 12 18.98 17.10 34.04
C SER A 12 18.62 15.63 34.08
N LEU A 13 17.30 15.34 34.22
CA LEU A 13 16.78 14.03 33.89
C LEU A 13 17.04 13.81 32.40
N LEU A 14 18.14 13.14 32.11
CA LEU A 14 18.31 12.42 30.85
C LEU A 14 17.27 11.29 30.91
N VAL A 15 16.07 11.54 30.41
CA VAL A 15 15.17 10.49 30.00
C VAL A 15 15.86 9.84 28.80
N ALA A 16 16.75 8.90 29.08
CA ALA A 16 17.11 7.90 28.10
C ALA A 16 15.80 7.21 27.77
N SER A 17 15.19 7.61 26.66
CA SER A 17 14.22 6.76 25.97
C SER A 17 14.97 5.49 25.66
N LEU A 18 14.88 4.50 26.55
CA LEU A 18 15.08 3.12 26.15
C LEU A 18 14.01 2.90 25.09
N SER A 19 14.38 3.13 23.83
CA SER A 19 13.76 2.46 22.73
C SER A 19 13.87 0.99 23.07
N CYS A 20 12.80 0.44 23.62
CA CYS A 20 12.66 -0.99 23.72
C CYS A 20 12.70 -1.44 22.26
N ILE A 21 13.89 -1.82 21.78
CA ILE A 21 14.03 -2.55 20.54
C ILE A 21 13.29 -3.84 20.84
N ALA A 22 11.99 -3.83 20.53
CA ALA A 22 11.20 -5.04 20.59
C ALA A 22 11.96 -6.05 19.73
N ALA A 23 12.26 -7.22 20.29
CA ALA A 23 12.88 -8.28 19.51
C ALA A 23 12.08 -8.43 18.21
N PRO A 24 12.76 -8.52 17.05
CA PRO A 24 12.09 -8.55 15.76
C PRO A 24 10.97 -9.61 15.80
N ARG A 25 9.74 -9.17 15.64
CA ARG A 25 8.59 -10.06 15.57
C ARG A 25 8.45 -10.46 14.12
N LEU A 26 8.67 -11.73 13.86
CA LEU A 26 8.45 -12.31 12.55
C LEU A 26 6.94 -12.45 12.33
N VAL A 27 6.47 -11.93 11.22
CA VAL A 27 5.12 -12.19 10.74
C VAL A 27 5.17 -13.54 10.02
N TYR A 28 4.34 -14.49 10.44
CA TYR A 28 4.34 -15.82 9.89
C TYR A 28 3.34 -15.94 8.73
N PHE A 29 3.82 -16.47 7.62
CA PHE A 29 3.01 -16.90 6.50
C PHE A 29 3.17 -18.41 6.39
N GLY A 30 2.35 -19.17 7.05
CA GLY A 30 2.44 -20.64 7.01
C GLY A 30 1.33 -21.27 6.20
N ASP A 31 1.48 -22.56 5.86
CA ASP A 31 0.47 -23.36 5.18
C ASP A 31 -0.85 -23.49 5.96
N THR A 32 -0.84 -23.08 7.22
CA THR A 32 -2.02 -23.12 8.11
C THR A 32 -2.87 -21.84 8.04
N LEU A 33 -2.45 -20.83 7.27
CA LEU A 33 -3.23 -19.59 7.14
C LEU A 33 -4.56 -19.85 6.44
N GLN A 34 -5.63 -19.48 7.11
CA GLN A 34 -6.95 -19.51 6.50
C GLN A 34 -7.09 -18.31 5.56
N TRP A 35 -7.43 -18.60 4.31
CA TRP A 35 -7.64 -17.57 3.31
C TRP A 35 -8.85 -16.71 3.66
N ASN A 36 -8.68 -15.39 3.62
CA ASN A 36 -9.78 -14.47 3.70
C ASN A 36 -10.65 -14.61 2.44
N THR A 37 -11.88 -15.05 2.64
CA THR A 37 -12.86 -15.26 1.57
C THR A 37 -13.84 -14.11 1.41
N ASP A 38 -13.68 -13.03 2.17
CA ASP A 38 -14.58 -11.87 2.13
C ASP A 38 -14.35 -10.98 0.90
N TRP A 39 -13.34 -11.31 0.11
CA TRP A 39 -13.00 -10.57 -1.09
C TRP A 39 -13.38 -11.32 -2.35
N VAL A 40 -13.96 -10.61 -3.32
CA VAL A 40 -14.26 -11.12 -4.66
C VAL A 40 -13.24 -10.56 -5.63
N LYS A 41 -12.44 -11.44 -6.24
CA LYS A 41 -11.52 -11.11 -7.31
C LYS A 41 -12.24 -11.19 -8.65
N LYS A 42 -12.13 -10.14 -9.46
CA LYS A 42 -12.65 -10.11 -10.83
C LYS A 42 -11.63 -9.42 -11.74
N GLN A 43 -11.32 -10.02 -12.87
CA GLN A 43 -10.62 -9.33 -13.93
C GLN A 43 -11.53 -8.25 -14.50
N CYS A 44 -11.14 -6.99 -14.42
CA CYS A 44 -11.90 -5.85 -14.94
C CYS A 44 -11.33 -5.34 -16.26
N GLY A 45 -10.05 -5.60 -16.52
CA GLY A 45 -9.37 -5.14 -17.70
C GLY A 45 -8.12 -5.94 -18.06
N THR A 46 -7.43 -5.47 -19.07
CA THR A 46 -6.14 -5.97 -19.53
C THR A 46 -5.35 -4.80 -20.09
N LEU A 47 -4.11 -4.64 -19.66
CA LEU A 47 -3.27 -3.57 -20.17
C LEU A 47 -2.83 -3.86 -21.60
N ASP A 48 -2.99 -2.90 -22.50
CA ASP A 48 -2.35 -2.94 -23.81
C ASP A 48 -0.92 -2.39 -23.69
N ILE A 49 0.04 -3.30 -23.51
CA ILE A 49 1.45 -2.95 -23.34
C ILE A 49 2.03 -2.16 -24.52
N LYS A 50 1.52 -2.34 -25.74
CA LYS A 50 2.01 -1.62 -26.93
C LYS A 50 1.55 -0.18 -26.96
N ALA A 51 0.35 0.10 -26.45
CA ALA A 51 -0.21 1.44 -26.42
C ALA A 51 0.10 2.20 -25.13
N ASN A 52 0.39 1.50 -24.05
CA ASN A 52 0.49 2.07 -22.69
C ASN A 52 1.91 1.94 -22.11
N ILE A 53 2.20 0.83 -21.45
CA ILE A 53 3.40 0.65 -20.64
C ILE A 53 3.69 -0.85 -20.51
N ILE A 54 4.95 -1.22 -20.49
CA ILE A 54 5.41 -2.60 -20.26
C ILE A 54 5.93 -2.72 -18.84
N GLU A 55 5.96 -3.95 -18.31
CA GLU A 55 6.57 -4.27 -17.02
C GLU A 55 6.10 -3.34 -15.89
N VAL A 56 4.78 -3.39 -15.62
CA VAL A 56 4.17 -2.53 -14.60
C VAL A 56 4.54 -3.01 -13.21
N SER A 57 5.34 -2.21 -12.51
CA SER A 57 5.81 -2.50 -11.18
C SER A 57 5.00 -1.75 -10.10
N GLY A 58 4.55 -0.52 -10.35
CA GLY A 58 3.77 0.24 -9.38
C GLY A 58 2.49 0.87 -9.94
N ILE A 59 1.43 0.91 -9.11
CA ILE A 59 0.15 1.56 -9.44
C ILE A 59 -0.39 2.39 -8.28
N ALA A 60 -1.16 3.45 -8.60
CA ALA A 60 -1.89 4.24 -7.63
C ALA A 60 -3.23 4.70 -8.20
N CYS A 61 -4.32 4.55 -7.44
CA CYS A 61 -5.60 5.12 -7.85
C CYS A 61 -5.56 6.65 -7.81
N SER A 62 -6.02 7.29 -8.88
CA SER A 62 -6.11 8.76 -8.93
C SER A 62 -7.08 9.28 -7.88
N ARG A 63 -6.63 10.23 -7.09
CA ARG A 63 -7.44 10.95 -6.09
C ARG A 63 -7.99 12.26 -6.66
N VAL A 64 -7.35 12.82 -7.67
CA VAL A 64 -7.77 14.05 -8.36
C VAL A 64 -8.83 13.75 -9.40
N THR A 65 -8.69 12.66 -10.14
CA THR A 65 -9.65 12.24 -11.19
C THR A 65 -10.07 10.80 -10.94
N PRO A 66 -11.12 10.58 -10.12
CA PRO A 66 -11.60 9.24 -9.78
C PRO A 66 -11.94 8.37 -11.00
N GLY A 67 -11.66 7.08 -10.91
CA GLY A 67 -11.89 6.12 -11.99
C GLY A 67 -10.68 5.85 -12.87
N TYR A 68 -9.54 6.50 -12.57
CA TYR A 68 -8.27 6.28 -13.27
C TYR A 68 -7.23 5.71 -12.31
N ILE A 69 -6.28 4.98 -12.90
CA ILE A 69 -5.15 4.35 -12.22
C ILE A 69 -3.88 4.85 -12.87
N TRP A 70 -2.99 5.46 -12.08
CA TRP A 70 -1.62 5.77 -12.43
C TRP A 70 -0.78 4.52 -12.41
N MET A 71 0.15 4.40 -13.35
CA MET A 71 1.02 3.25 -13.52
C MET A 71 2.42 3.69 -13.89
N GLN A 72 3.40 3.01 -13.38
CA GLN A 72 4.80 3.16 -13.74
C GLN A 72 5.42 1.79 -14.06
N SER A 73 6.56 1.80 -14.75
CA SER A 73 7.34 0.64 -15.15
C SER A 73 8.73 0.75 -14.57
N ASP A 74 9.34 -0.36 -14.22
CA ASP A 74 10.74 -0.44 -13.83
C ASP A 74 11.70 -0.21 -15.02
N GLU A 75 11.29 -0.56 -16.24
CA GLU A 75 12.06 -0.35 -17.47
C GLU A 75 12.18 1.12 -17.90
N THR A 76 11.25 2.01 -17.50
CA THR A 76 11.20 3.37 -18.01
C THR A 76 11.04 4.43 -16.92
N ALA A 77 12.11 4.76 -16.24
CA ALA A 77 12.15 5.84 -15.21
C ALA A 77 11.99 7.27 -15.79
N LYS A 78 11.15 7.47 -16.81
CA LYS A 78 11.00 8.76 -17.49
C LYS A 78 9.60 9.31 -17.45
N TYR A 79 8.61 8.47 -17.32
CA TYR A 79 7.20 8.86 -17.34
C TYR A 79 6.34 7.85 -16.61
N ILE A 80 5.17 8.32 -16.22
CA ILE A 80 4.05 7.48 -15.78
C ILE A 80 2.87 7.69 -16.70
N ILE A 81 1.95 6.75 -16.72
CA ILE A 81 0.70 6.87 -17.46
C ILE A 81 -0.50 6.73 -16.56
N ALA A 82 -1.66 7.20 -17.02
CA ALA A 82 -2.94 6.87 -16.42
C ALA A 82 -3.84 6.14 -17.42
N THR A 83 -4.56 5.15 -16.93
CA THR A 83 -5.61 4.44 -17.67
C THR A 83 -6.85 4.24 -16.78
N ASP A 84 -7.99 3.89 -17.37
CA ASP A 84 -9.14 3.41 -16.62
C ASP A 84 -8.93 1.95 -16.15
N GLU A 85 -9.89 1.40 -15.42
CA GLU A 85 -9.80 0.00 -14.94
C GLU A 85 -9.82 -1.05 -16.07
N LYS A 86 -10.07 -0.66 -17.33
CA LYS A 86 -10.02 -1.57 -18.47
C LYS A 86 -8.62 -1.69 -19.06
N GLY A 87 -7.78 -0.68 -18.87
CA GLY A 87 -6.40 -0.68 -19.35
C GLY A 87 -6.23 -0.56 -20.87
N GLU A 88 -7.32 -0.36 -21.62
CA GLU A 88 -7.30 -0.40 -23.08
C GLU A 88 -6.72 0.87 -23.69
N LYS A 89 -6.83 2.00 -23.00
CA LYS A 89 -6.45 3.30 -23.54
C LYS A 89 -5.76 4.17 -22.51
N ARG A 90 -4.63 4.73 -22.90
CA ARG A 90 -3.95 5.76 -22.11
C ARG A 90 -4.81 7.03 -22.04
N ALA A 91 -5.11 7.48 -20.82
CA ALA A 91 -5.87 8.69 -20.55
C ALA A 91 -4.97 9.92 -20.30
N CYS A 92 -3.73 9.70 -19.85
CA CYS A 92 -2.73 10.74 -19.61
C CYS A 92 -1.33 10.13 -19.64
N LYS A 93 -0.33 10.95 -19.96
CA LYS A 93 1.09 10.64 -19.79
C LYS A 93 1.78 11.80 -19.09
N VAL A 94 2.51 11.50 -18.02
CA VAL A 94 3.28 12.48 -17.25
C VAL A 94 4.77 12.20 -17.44
N ASN A 95 5.44 13.08 -18.18
CA ASN A 95 6.87 13.01 -18.40
C ASN A 95 7.61 13.72 -17.25
N MET A 96 8.73 13.15 -16.81
CA MET A 96 9.60 13.78 -15.81
C MET A 96 10.60 14.70 -16.52
N SER A 97 10.67 15.97 -16.08
CA SER A 97 11.59 16.97 -16.65
C SER A 97 13.04 16.74 -16.26
N LYS A 98 13.29 15.95 -15.24
CA LYS A 98 14.63 15.58 -14.77
C LYS A 98 14.78 14.06 -14.86
N THR A 99 15.94 13.63 -15.30
CA THR A 99 16.33 12.22 -15.23
C THR A 99 16.49 11.88 -13.76
N ILE A 100 15.68 10.96 -13.28
CA ILE A 100 15.82 10.33 -11.99
C ILE A 100 16.36 8.93 -12.26
N ARG A 101 17.06 8.35 -11.31
CA ARG A 101 17.52 6.99 -11.42
C ARG A 101 16.39 6.10 -11.94
N TRP A 102 16.72 5.22 -12.83
CA TRP A 102 15.91 4.10 -13.31
C TRP A 102 15.80 3.05 -12.18
N ASP A 103 15.04 2.05 -12.36
CA ASP A 103 14.73 1.02 -11.36
C ASP A 103 13.66 1.52 -10.37
N TRP A 104 12.52 1.89 -10.97
CA TRP A 104 11.34 2.29 -10.24
C TRP A 104 10.52 1.06 -9.91
N GLU A 105 10.20 0.88 -8.63
CA GLU A 105 9.57 -0.34 -8.17
C GLU A 105 8.08 -0.15 -7.86
N ASP A 106 7.71 0.62 -6.87
CA ASP A 106 6.31 0.76 -6.44
C ASP A 106 5.86 2.21 -6.45
N MET A 107 4.54 2.40 -6.43
CA MET A 107 3.90 3.71 -6.42
C MET A 107 2.78 3.77 -5.38
N SER A 108 2.71 4.86 -4.66
CA SER A 108 1.60 5.16 -3.75
C SER A 108 1.04 6.56 -3.98
N GLY A 109 -0.24 6.74 -3.70
CA GLY A 109 -0.90 8.04 -3.71
C GLY A 109 -1.22 8.52 -2.30
N GLY A 110 -1.11 9.84 -2.04
CA GLY A 110 -1.38 10.37 -0.71
C GLY A 110 -1.83 11.81 -0.66
N VAL A 111 -2.26 12.22 0.53
CA VAL A 111 -2.65 13.61 0.82
C VAL A 111 -1.71 14.18 1.87
N TYR A 112 -1.10 15.32 1.56
CA TYR A 112 -0.28 16.08 2.49
C TYR A 112 -0.67 17.56 2.43
N GLU A 113 -0.95 18.18 3.57
CA GLU A 113 -1.38 19.58 3.66
C GLU A 113 -2.52 19.96 2.68
N GLY A 114 -3.48 19.03 2.49
CA GLY A 114 -4.64 19.23 1.63
C GLY A 114 -4.39 19.10 0.13
N LYS A 115 -3.20 18.71 -0.29
CA LYS A 115 -2.83 18.44 -1.68
C LYS A 115 -2.64 16.94 -1.91
N ASN A 116 -2.98 16.49 -3.12
CA ASN A 116 -2.75 15.10 -3.53
C ASN A 116 -1.37 14.96 -4.16
N TYR A 117 -0.66 13.92 -3.79
CA TYR A 117 0.68 13.60 -4.27
C TYR A 117 0.76 12.18 -4.78
N LEU A 118 1.64 11.96 -5.73
CA LEU A 118 2.12 10.65 -6.14
C LEU A 118 3.55 10.48 -5.64
N PHE A 119 3.83 9.29 -5.11
CA PHE A 119 5.11 8.85 -4.63
C PHE A 119 5.58 7.66 -5.45
N ILE A 120 6.82 7.67 -5.90
CA ILE A 120 7.42 6.59 -6.69
C ILE A 120 8.71 6.17 -6.01
N GLY A 121 8.87 4.88 -5.79
CA GLY A 121 10.09 4.30 -5.26
C GLY A 121 11.15 4.13 -6.35
N ALA A 122 12.10 5.06 -6.45
CA ALA A 122 13.28 4.93 -7.30
C ALA A 122 14.41 4.32 -6.47
N PHE A 123 14.32 3.00 -6.22
CA PHE A 123 15.12 2.36 -5.19
C PHE A 123 15.39 0.85 -5.40
N GLY A 124 15.05 0.29 -6.55
CA GLY A 124 15.44 -1.08 -6.88
C GLY A 124 16.96 -1.24 -6.84
N ASP A 125 17.44 -2.36 -6.39
CA ASP A 125 18.87 -2.67 -6.29
C ASP A 125 19.04 -4.20 -6.14
N ASN A 126 18.64 -4.93 -7.17
CA ASN A 126 18.58 -6.39 -7.17
C ASN A 126 19.89 -7.07 -6.73
N ASP A 127 21.00 -6.43 -7.01
CA ASP A 127 22.34 -6.94 -6.66
C ASP A 127 22.88 -6.35 -5.33
N GLU A 128 22.16 -5.43 -4.69
CA GLU A 128 22.58 -4.69 -3.51
C GLU A 128 23.94 -4.00 -3.66
N THR A 129 24.19 -3.43 -4.86
CA THR A 129 25.49 -2.84 -5.21
C THR A 129 25.44 -1.34 -5.42
N ASP A 130 24.31 -0.78 -5.77
CA ASP A 130 24.17 0.61 -6.15
C ASP A 130 24.12 1.58 -4.96
N GLY A 131 23.16 1.44 -4.09
CA GLY A 131 23.01 2.25 -2.89
C GLY A 131 22.55 3.70 -3.12
N GLU A 132 22.03 4.02 -4.30
CA GLU A 132 21.36 5.30 -4.56
C GLU A 132 19.85 5.14 -4.45
N TYR A 133 19.28 5.45 -3.31
CA TYR A 133 17.86 5.28 -3.05
C TYR A 133 17.15 6.63 -2.94
N SER A 134 15.97 6.72 -3.52
CA SER A 134 15.12 7.89 -3.33
C SER A 134 13.64 7.57 -3.48
N VAL A 135 12.82 8.37 -2.80
CA VAL A 135 11.40 8.49 -3.11
C VAL A 135 11.20 9.74 -3.95
N VAL A 136 10.68 9.55 -5.14
CA VAL A 136 10.30 10.61 -6.06
C VAL A 136 8.87 11.02 -5.77
N TRP A 137 8.58 12.32 -5.75
CA TRP A 137 7.24 12.80 -5.48
C TRP A 137 6.91 14.10 -6.22
N PHE A 138 5.64 14.27 -6.53
CA PHE A 138 5.09 15.49 -7.14
C PHE A 138 3.58 15.57 -6.88
N GLU A 139 3.02 16.78 -7.00
CA GLU A 139 1.58 16.99 -6.88
C GLU A 139 0.85 16.27 -8.02
N GLU A 140 -0.16 15.47 -7.69
CA GLU A 140 -0.90 14.68 -8.66
C GLU A 140 -1.64 15.57 -9.65
N PRO A 141 -1.39 15.46 -10.97
CA PRO A 141 -2.08 16.26 -11.96
C PRO A 141 -3.49 15.73 -12.23
N ALA A 142 -4.38 16.61 -12.67
CA ALA A 142 -5.69 16.20 -13.18
C ALA A 142 -5.53 15.46 -14.52
N ILE A 143 -6.38 14.45 -14.72
CA ILE A 143 -6.45 13.67 -15.95
C ILE A 143 -7.59 14.22 -16.81
N ASP A 144 -7.30 14.51 -18.08
CA ASP A 144 -8.28 14.84 -19.11
C ASP A 144 -8.37 13.68 -20.11
N PRO A 145 -9.29 12.74 -19.91
CA PRO A 145 -9.35 11.52 -20.72
C PRO A 145 -9.79 11.78 -22.18
N GLU A 146 -10.45 12.91 -22.44
CA GLU A 146 -10.89 13.25 -23.80
C GLU A 146 -9.72 13.66 -24.68
N ASN A 147 -8.76 14.40 -24.10
CA ASN A 147 -7.60 14.89 -24.83
C ASN A 147 -6.36 13.99 -24.63
N ALA A 148 -6.36 13.10 -23.66
CA ALA A 148 -5.26 12.22 -23.30
C ALA A 148 -3.89 12.93 -23.31
N PRO A 149 -3.70 14.01 -22.54
CA PRO A 149 -2.57 14.91 -22.66
C PRO A 149 -1.25 14.23 -22.29
N GLU A 150 -0.18 14.71 -22.91
CA GLU A 150 1.17 14.52 -22.41
C GLU A 150 1.59 15.79 -21.69
N ILE A 151 1.85 15.69 -20.41
CA ILE A 151 2.28 16.80 -19.55
C ILE A 151 3.68 16.54 -19.01
N THR A 152 4.35 17.58 -18.58
CA THR A 152 5.68 17.47 -17.99
C THR A 152 5.66 18.05 -16.58
N VAL A 153 6.14 17.29 -15.62
CA VAL A 153 6.31 17.73 -14.23
C VAL A 153 7.79 17.79 -13.87
N THR A 154 8.10 18.66 -12.92
CA THR A 154 9.41 18.68 -12.27
C THR A 154 9.28 17.93 -10.95
N PRO A 155 9.75 16.68 -10.87
CA PRO A 155 9.63 15.92 -9.65
C PRO A 155 10.61 16.41 -8.59
N ASN A 156 10.24 16.22 -7.35
CA ASN A 156 11.11 16.31 -6.20
C ASN A 156 11.56 14.91 -5.80
N ARG A 157 12.58 14.82 -4.97
CA ARG A 157 13.05 13.54 -4.44
C ARG A 157 13.53 13.68 -3.01
N ILE A 158 13.34 12.64 -2.24
CA ILE A 158 13.94 12.45 -0.92
C ILE A 158 14.98 11.35 -1.07
N LYS A 159 16.25 11.69 -0.94
CA LYS A 159 17.34 10.71 -0.89
C LYS A 159 17.42 10.10 0.50
N TYR A 160 17.76 8.83 0.58
CA TYR A 160 17.89 8.18 1.88
C TYR A 160 18.95 7.09 1.93
N VAL A 161 19.34 6.74 3.15
CA VAL A 161 20.22 5.63 3.49
C VAL A 161 19.60 4.79 4.61
N TYR A 162 20.06 3.58 4.73
CA TYR A 162 19.66 2.67 5.79
C TYR A 162 20.43 2.90 7.09
N PRO A 163 19.78 2.71 8.26
CA PRO A 163 20.42 2.93 9.55
C PRO A 163 21.55 1.93 9.86
N ASP A 164 21.58 0.79 9.18
CA ASP A 164 22.64 -0.21 9.31
C ASP A 164 23.84 0.03 8.39
N GLY A 165 23.77 1.07 7.54
CA GLY A 165 24.79 1.43 6.57
C GLY A 165 24.98 0.43 5.42
N LYS A 166 24.04 -0.51 5.25
CA LYS A 166 24.08 -1.48 4.17
C LYS A 166 23.23 -1.01 2.98
N LYS A 167 23.35 -1.73 1.90
CA LYS A 167 22.48 -1.64 0.72
C LYS A 167 21.41 -2.71 0.81
N HIS A 168 20.24 -2.40 0.28
CA HIS A 168 19.10 -3.31 0.29
C HIS A 168 18.35 -3.20 -1.01
N ASN A 169 17.91 -4.33 -1.54
CA ASN A 169 16.90 -4.31 -2.61
C ASN A 169 15.53 -3.96 -2.03
N ASN A 170 14.83 -3.03 -2.66
CA ASN A 170 13.53 -2.57 -2.24
C ASN A 170 12.54 -2.68 -3.37
N GLU A 171 11.30 -3.02 -3.03
CA GLU A 171 10.29 -3.20 -4.05
C GLU A 171 8.92 -2.60 -3.67
N ALA A 172 8.69 -2.30 -2.39
CA ALA A 172 7.39 -1.83 -1.96
C ALA A 172 7.43 -0.49 -1.25
N LEU A 173 6.46 0.35 -1.58
CA LEU A 173 6.27 1.70 -1.05
C LEU A 173 4.82 1.90 -0.63
N MET A 174 4.59 2.43 0.56
CA MET A 174 3.26 2.88 0.97
C MET A 174 3.32 4.19 1.73
N TYR A 175 2.32 5.03 1.55
CA TYR A 175 2.19 6.31 2.25
C TYR A 175 1.00 6.31 3.20
N ASP A 176 1.25 6.64 4.46
CA ASP A 176 0.20 6.79 5.46
C ASP A 176 -0.31 8.22 5.52
N ASN A 177 -1.56 8.43 5.06
CA ASN A 177 -2.22 9.72 5.10
C ASN A 177 -2.48 10.25 6.52
N ARG A 178 -2.60 9.35 7.51
CA ARG A 178 -2.90 9.74 8.91
C ARG A 178 -1.68 10.29 9.62
N ASP A 179 -0.58 9.55 9.51
CA ASP A 179 0.64 9.84 10.24
C ASP A 179 1.66 10.59 9.36
N GLN A 180 1.36 10.76 8.05
CA GLN A 180 2.20 11.43 7.05
C GLN A 180 3.61 10.81 6.96
N VAL A 181 3.64 9.47 6.91
CA VAL A 181 4.84 8.66 6.91
C VAL A 181 4.89 7.80 5.66
N ILE A 182 6.06 7.78 5.02
CA ILE A 182 6.40 6.83 3.96
C ILE A 182 6.98 5.58 4.61
N TYR A 183 6.51 4.41 4.18
CA TYR A 183 7.07 3.12 4.54
C TYR A 183 7.68 2.47 3.31
N ILE A 184 8.84 1.85 3.48
CA ILE A 184 9.60 1.17 2.44
C ILE A 184 9.86 -0.25 2.92
N ILE A 185 9.67 -1.23 2.04
CA ILE A 185 9.83 -2.65 2.36
C ILE A 185 10.85 -3.26 1.41
N THR A 186 11.83 -3.97 1.97
CA THR A 186 12.83 -4.67 1.19
C THR A 186 12.28 -5.95 0.57
N LYS A 187 12.83 -6.34 -0.58
CA LYS A 187 12.60 -7.65 -1.20
C LYS A 187 13.80 -8.54 -0.94
N VAL A 188 13.58 -9.72 -0.38
CA VAL A 188 14.68 -10.62 0.00
C VAL A 188 14.37 -12.06 -0.36
N TYR A 189 15.24 -12.70 -1.13
CA TYR A 189 15.00 -14.05 -1.67
C TYR A 189 15.00 -15.18 -0.62
N TYR A 190 15.77 -15.08 0.45
CA TYR A 190 15.94 -16.19 1.40
C TYR A 190 15.99 -15.76 2.85
N ASN A 191 15.60 -14.55 3.11
CA ASN A 191 15.63 -13.95 4.43
C ASN A 191 14.33 -13.21 4.71
N VAL A 192 14.33 -12.36 5.68
CA VAL A 192 13.19 -11.61 6.19
C VAL A 192 13.16 -10.25 5.51
N CYS A 193 12.06 -9.90 4.87
CA CYS A 193 11.85 -8.54 4.40
C CYS A 193 11.77 -7.59 5.59
N GLN A 194 12.38 -6.42 5.46
CA GLN A 194 12.45 -5.39 6.49
C GLN A 194 11.58 -4.21 6.12
N VAL A 195 10.92 -3.64 7.10
CA VAL A 195 10.11 -2.42 6.94
C VAL A 195 10.88 -1.26 7.56
N PHE A 196 10.98 -0.19 6.80
CA PHE A 196 11.56 1.08 7.23
C PHE A 196 10.55 2.20 7.06
N SER A 197 10.75 3.30 7.78
CA SER A 197 9.88 4.46 7.72
C SER A 197 10.65 5.76 7.60
N LEU A 198 10.00 6.74 6.99
CA LEU A 198 10.49 8.11 6.85
C LEU A 198 9.29 9.07 6.93
N PRO A 199 9.23 10.02 7.86
CA PRO A 199 8.23 11.07 7.85
C PRO A 199 8.26 11.82 6.50
N PHE A 200 7.10 12.10 5.92
CA PHE A 200 7.06 12.89 4.70
C PHE A 200 7.02 14.38 5.01
N ARG A 201 7.86 15.12 4.33
CA ARG A 201 7.92 16.59 4.35
C ARG A 201 8.34 17.09 2.98
N THR A 202 7.88 18.26 2.60
CA THR A 202 8.19 18.86 1.29
C THR A 202 9.46 19.73 1.31
N ASP A 203 10.09 19.92 2.48
CA ASP A 203 11.21 20.82 2.71
C ASP A 203 12.57 20.14 2.99
N TYR A 204 12.71 18.85 2.69
CA TYR A 204 13.99 18.14 2.85
C TYR A 204 15.12 18.67 1.96
N GLY A 205 14.77 19.26 0.82
CA GLY A 205 15.76 19.71 -0.16
C GLY A 205 16.56 18.53 -0.73
N ASP A 206 17.88 18.71 -0.81
CA ASP A 206 18.82 17.68 -1.30
C ASP A 206 19.49 16.86 -0.17
N GLU A 207 19.09 17.08 1.07
CA GLU A 207 19.68 16.39 2.23
C GLU A 207 19.29 14.90 2.22
N GLU A 208 20.28 14.06 2.41
CA GLU A 208 20.08 12.61 2.55
C GLU A 208 19.50 12.28 3.93
N GLN A 209 18.44 11.52 3.97
CA GLN A 209 17.74 11.14 5.19
C GLN A 209 18.15 9.73 5.63
N THR A 210 18.18 9.48 6.93
CA THR A 210 18.35 8.11 7.45
C THR A 210 16.99 7.52 7.78
N LEU A 211 16.66 6.38 7.19
CA LEU A 211 15.43 5.67 7.48
C LEU A 211 15.39 5.19 8.93
N THR A 212 14.19 5.05 9.47
CA THR A 212 13.97 4.41 10.76
C THR A 212 13.52 2.96 10.53
N TYR A 213 14.23 2.01 11.12
CA TYR A 213 13.83 0.61 11.11
C TYR A 213 12.54 0.42 11.93
N VAL A 214 11.58 -0.31 11.37
CA VAL A 214 10.26 -0.57 11.97
C VAL A 214 10.17 -1.99 12.49
N CYS A 215 10.27 -2.98 11.60
CA CYS A 215 10.15 -4.39 11.95
C CYS A 215 10.63 -5.28 10.79
N ASP A 216 10.79 -6.56 11.10
CA ASP A 216 10.95 -7.61 10.10
C ASP A 216 9.58 -8.17 9.69
N LEU A 217 9.38 -8.34 8.38
CA LEU A 217 8.29 -9.13 7.82
C LEU A 217 8.87 -10.46 7.34
N GLY A 218 8.52 -11.56 7.99
CA GLY A 218 9.18 -12.82 7.67
C GLY A 218 8.24 -13.99 7.55
N VAL A 219 8.70 -14.98 6.79
CA VAL A 219 8.12 -16.31 6.78
C VAL A 219 9.05 -17.22 7.55
N LYS A 220 8.60 -17.69 8.69
CA LYS A 220 9.11 -18.95 9.24
C LYS A 220 8.06 -20.01 8.97
N SER A 221 8.46 -21.12 8.35
CA SER A 221 7.63 -22.32 8.39
C SER A 221 7.52 -22.77 9.84
N ASP A 222 6.35 -23.18 10.29
CA ASP A 222 6.11 -23.79 11.62
C ASP A 222 6.84 -25.14 11.80
N LEU A 223 7.72 -25.50 10.90
CA LEU A 223 8.44 -26.77 10.87
C LEU A 223 9.68 -26.81 11.78
N GLY A 224 9.69 -26.00 12.84
CA GLY A 224 10.68 -26.11 13.92
C GLY A 224 11.99 -25.34 13.66
N GLU A 225 12.76 -25.12 14.74
CA GLU A 225 14.10 -24.55 14.68
C GLU A 225 14.99 -25.36 13.73
N GLY A 226 15.53 -24.70 12.71
CA GLY A 226 16.50 -25.31 11.79
C GLY A 226 15.97 -25.64 10.39
N THR A 227 14.70 -25.46 10.12
CA THR A 227 14.19 -25.55 8.74
C THR A 227 14.52 -24.28 7.97
N LYS A 228 15.09 -24.46 6.78
CA LYS A 228 15.35 -23.32 5.89
C LYS A 228 14.05 -22.61 5.60
N PRO A 229 14.02 -21.25 5.56
CA PRO A 229 12.84 -20.53 5.16
C PRO A 229 12.31 -21.09 3.82
N TYR A 230 11.03 -21.22 3.70
CA TYR A 230 10.39 -21.76 2.49
C TYR A 230 10.86 -20.93 1.30
N LYS A 231 11.56 -21.56 0.36
CA LYS A 231 11.99 -20.89 -0.87
C LYS A 231 10.76 -20.38 -1.58
N GLY A 232 10.67 -19.08 -1.79
CA GLY A 232 9.65 -18.47 -2.64
C GLY A 232 8.48 -17.78 -1.97
N PHE A 233 8.52 -17.54 -0.66
CA PHE A 233 7.41 -16.89 0.03
C PHE A 233 7.64 -15.39 0.35
N HIS A 234 8.79 -14.81 0.02
CA HIS A 234 9.23 -13.57 0.65
C HIS A 234 9.52 -12.41 -0.28
N LEU A 235 9.14 -12.54 -1.51
CA LEU A 235 9.33 -11.46 -2.45
C LEU A 235 8.16 -10.49 -2.31
N VAL A 236 8.28 -9.56 -1.35
CA VAL A 236 7.38 -8.42 -1.26
C VAL A 236 7.63 -7.55 -2.48
N THR A 237 6.60 -7.22 -3.22
CA THR A 237 6.68 -6.46 -4.47
C THR A 237 5.91 -5.15 -4.43
N ALA A 238 4.86 -5.04 -3.62
CA ALA A 238 4.10 -3.80 -3.48
C ALA A 238 3.38 -3.71 -2.14
N ALA A 239 3.04 -2.49 -1.74
CA ALA A 239 2.24 -2.25 -0.55
C ALA A 239 1.38 -0.99 -0.73
N ASP A 240 0.22 -0.94 -0.06
CA ASP A 240 -0.56 0.30 -0.02
C ASP A 240 -1.42 0.37 1.25
N ILE A 241 -1.76 1.59 1.66
CA ILE A 241 -2.60 1.88 2.81
C ILE A 241 -3.92 2.47 2.31
N SER A 242 -5.04 1.93 2.82
CA SER A 242 -6.36 2.44 2.43
C SER A 242 -6.49 3.94 2.71
N PRO A 243 -7.29 4.69 1.91
CA PRO A 243 -7.42 6.13 2.04
C PRO A 243 -7.83 6.62 3.44
N ASP A 244 -8.58 5.79 4.19
CA ASP A 244 -8.98 6.06 5.57
C ASP A 244 -7.90 5.65 6.60
N GLY A 245 -6.80 5.06 6.14
CA GLY A 245 -5.69 4.60 6.96
C GLY A 245 -5.99 3.36 7.79
N LYS A 246 -7.10 2.66 7.54
CA LYS A 246 -7.55 1.52 8.35
C LYS A 246 -6.92 0.19 7.96
N TYR A 247 -6.67 -0.01 6.67
CA TYR A 247 -6.19 -1.26 6.13
C TYR A 247 -4.85 -1.08 5.44
N ILE A 248 -3.96 -2.06 5.63
CA ILE A 248 -2.67 -2.13 4.96
C ILE A 248 -2.66 -3.39 4.12
N LEU A 249 -2.28 -3.29 2.85
CA LEU A 249 -2.03 -4.41 1.97
C LEU A 249 -0.54 -4.53 1.72
N ILE A 250 -0.03 -5.76 1.77
CA ILE A 250 1.31 -6.11 1.32
C ILE A 250 1.18 -7.24 0.32
N LYS A 251 1.61 -7.01 -0.90
CA LYS A 251 1.63 -8.00 -1.99
C LYS A 251 2.99 -8.68 -2.05
N ASN A 252 2.97 -9.95 -2.42
CA ASN A 252 4.17 -10.72 -2.67
C ASN A 252 3.92 -11.78 -3.73
N HIS A 253 4.98 -12.27 -4.32
CA HIS A 253 4.92 -13.41 -5.22
C HIS A 253 5.90 -14.52 -4.81
N ASN A 254 5.74 -15.68 -5.43
CA ASN A 254 6.63 -16.80 -5.25
C ASN A 254 7.68 -16.83 -6.38
N ASN A 255 8.96 -16.87 -6.02
CA ASN A 255 10.04 -16.88 -7.02
C ASN A 255 10.24 -18.23 -7.76
N ILE A 256 9.57 -19.29 -7.31
CA ILE A 256 9.63 -20.61 -7.98
C ILE A 256 8.46 -20.76 -8.95
N VAL A 257 7.28 -20.28 -8.53
CA VAL A 257 6.06 -20.31 -9.32
C VAL A 257 5.52 -18.88 -9.37
N ALA A 258 6.03 -18.11 -10.30
CA ALA A 258 5.75 -16.68 -10.42
C ALA A 258 4.25 -16.30 -10.51
N THR A 259 3.38 -17.26 -10.82
CA THR A 259 1.92 -17.07 -10.79
C THR A 259 1.31 -17.17 -9.39
N TYR A 260 2.08 -17.58 -8.38
CA TYR A 260 1.62 -17.64 -7.01
C TYR A 260 1.88 -16.32 -6.31
N CYS A 261 0.86 -15.50 -6.27
CA CYS A 261 0.88 -14.23 -5.57
C CYS A 261 -0.13 -14.24 -4.45
N TRP A 262 0.17 -13.54 -3.38
CA TRP A 262 -0.82 -13.25 -2.36
C TRP A 262 -0.71 -11.84 -1.82
N VAL A 263 -1.82 -11.42 -1.28
CA VAL A 263 -1.95 -10.14 -0.62
C VAL A 263 -2.24 -10.40 0.85
N LEU A 264 -1.51 -9.76 1.71
CA LEU A 264 -1.69 -9.78 3.15
C LEU A 264 -2.44 -8.54 3.57
N LEU A 265 -3.54 -8.73 4.27
CA LEU A 265 -4.36 -7.67 4.83
C LEU A 265 -4.08 -7.53 6.32
N PHE A 266 -3.64 -6.34 6.71
CA PHE A 266 -3.53 -5.92 8.09
C PHE A 266 -4.63 -4.92 8.42
N THR A 267 -5.20 -5.03 9.61
CA THR A 267 -6.23 -4.11 10.08
C THR A 267 -5.69 -3.29 11.25
N ARG A 268 -5.68 -1.97 11.11
CA ARG A 268 -5.29 -1.02 12.18
C ARG A 268 -6.43 -0.84 13.16
N GLU A 269 -6.08 -0.83 14.42
CA GLU A 269 -6.97 -0.41 15.50
C GLU A 269 -7.00 1.12 15.60
N GLU A 270 -7.98 1.66 16.28
CA GLU A 270 -8.11 3.09 16.49
C GLU A 270 -6.90 3.62 17.30
N GLY A 271 -6.25 4.65 16.78
CA GLY A 271 -5.06 5.27 17.39
C GLY A 271 -3.74 4.54 17.11
N GLU A 272 -3.76 3.37 16.48
CA GLU A 272 -2.55 2.62 16.13
C GLU A 272 -1.81 3.26 14.95
N SER A 273 -0.49 3.32 15.02
CA SER A 273 0.38 3.59 13.87
C SER A 273 0.50 2.35 12.98
N VAL A 274 0.99 2.53 11.75
CA VAL A 274 1.34 1.41 10.85
C VAL A 274 2.38 0.50 11.52
N ALA A 275 3.39 1.07 12.15
CA ALA A 275 4.44 0.33 12.84
C ALA A 275 3.86 -0.58 13.94
N GLU A 276 3.00 -0.04 14.79
CA GLU A 276 2.33 -0.81 15.85
C GLU A 276 1.45 -1.91 15.29
N THR A 277 0.71 -1.63 14.21
CA THR A 277 -0.13 -2.62 13.53
C THR A 277 0.69 -3.80 12.99
N LEU A 278 1.77 -3.53 12.27
CA LEU A 278 2.64 -4.57 11.70
C LEU A 278 3.31 -5.42 12.80
N ILE A 279 3.71 -4.79 13.91
CA ILE A 279 4.33 -5.49 15.03
C ILE A 279 3.30 -6.32 15.83
N ARG A 280 2.09 -5.80 16.01
CA ARG A 280 1.03 -6.48 16.77
C ARG A 280 0.43 -7.64 16.01
N GLN A 281 0.12 -7.43 14.73
CA GLN A 281 -0.59 -8.41 13.91
C GLN A 281 0.37 -9.40 13.28
N THR A 282 0.75 -10.41 14.05
CA THR A 282 1.69 -11.46 13.60
C THR A 282 1.09 -12.44 12.61
N HIS A 283 -0.24 -12.45 12.47
CA HIS A 283 -0.98 -13.32 11.56
C HIS A 283 -1.94 -12.46 10.74
N PRO A 284 -1.46 -11.74 9.71
CA PRO A 284 -2.32 -10.96 8.83
C PRO A 284 -3.27 -11.88 8.06
N GLU A 285 -4.38 -11.34 7.64
CA GLU A 285 -5.36 -12.09 6.85
C GLU A 285 -4.87 -12.23 5.39
N PRO A 286 -4.54 -13.43 4.92
CA PRO A 286 -4.11 -13.59 3.53
C PRO A 286 -5.32 -13.58 2.61
N ILE A 287 -5.29 -12.66 1.65
CA ILE A 287 -6.23 -12.63 0.52
C ILE A 287 -5.61 -13.41 -0.62
N LYS A 288 -6.32 -14.41 -1.11
CA LYS A 288 -5.83 -15.24 -2.21
C LYS A 288 -5.84 -14.43 -3.51
N ALA A 289 -4.68 -14.01 -3.96
CA ALA A 289 -4.51 -13.23 -5.19
C ALA A 289 -3.86 -14.04 -6.32
N TYR A 290 -3.56 -15.31 -6.11
CA TYR A 290 -2.93 -16.08 -7.15
C TYR A 290 -3.93 -16.50 -8.24
N ASN A 291 -3.47 -16.42 -9.46
CA ASN A 291 -4.11 -16.96 -10.64
C ASN A 291 -3.00 -17.28 -11.65
N THR A 292 -3.29 -18.20 -12.56
CA THR A 292 -2.38 -18.55 -13.65
C THR A 292 -2.02 -17.41 -14.59
N TYR A 293 -2.66 -16.25 -14.45
CA TYR A 293 -2.48 -15.09 -15.31
C TYR A 293 -1.87 -13.87 -14.60
N GLU A 294 -1.53 -13.96 -13.32
CA GLU A 294 -0.87 -12.88 -12.59
C GLU A 294 0.62 -13.25 -12.43
N TRP A 295 1.29 -13.32 -13.59
CA TRP A 295 2.72 -13.62 -13.65
C TRP A 295 3.52 -12.48 -13.00
N GLN A 296 4.42 -12.81 -12.09
CA GLN A 296 5.17 -11.85 -11.32
C GLN A 296 4.27 -10.69 -10.83
N GLY A 297 3.29 -11.02 -9.95
CA GLY A 297 2.35 -10.01 -9.48
C GLY A 297 3.04 -8.93 -8.67
N GLU A 298 3.17 -7.73 -9.23
CA GLU A 298 4.00 -6.68 -8.63
C GLU A 298 3.21 -5.51 -8.06
N ALA A 299 2.19 -5.04 -8.73
CA ALA A 299 1.53 -3.79 -8.36
C ALA A 299 0.22 -3.97 -7.57
N ILE A 300 -0.03 -3.08 -6.61
CA ILE A 300 -1.28 -3.02 -5.82
C ILE A 300 -1.65 -1.59 -5.45
N CYS A 301 -2.94 -1.23 -5.47
CA CYS A 301 -3.40 0.02 -4.88
C CYS A 301 -4.84 -0.05 -4.38
N TRP A 302 -5.14 0.69 -3.31
CA TRP A 302 -6.49 0.91 -2.84
C TRP A 302 -7.23 1.96 -3.68
N LEU A 303 -8.49 1.65 -4.05
CA LEU A 303 -9.44 2.65 -4.51
C LEU A 303 -10.14 3.31 -3.30
N ASP A 304 -10.65 2.46 -2.41
CA ASP A 304 -11.33 2.81 -1.16
C ASP A 304 -11.16 1.65 -0.15
N SER A 305 -11.71 1.78 1.04
CA SER A 305 -11.55 0.75 2.10
C SER A 305 -12.24 -0.60 1.82
N ALA A 306 -12.94 -0.72 0.69
CA ALA A 306 -13.63 -1.93 0.26
C ALA A 306 -13.21 -2.41 -1.13
N THR A 307 -12.32 -1.68 -1.81
CA THR A 307 -11.92 -1.99 -3.19
C THR A 307 -10.44 -1.70 -3.41
N PHE A 308 -9.73 -2.64 -4.01
CA PHE A 308 -8.36 -2.44 -4.45
C PHE A 308 -8.10 -3.12 -5.81
N TYR A 309 -7.03 -2.70 -6.46
CA TYR A 309 -6.59 -3.26 -7.73
C TYR A 309 -5.23 -3.92 -7.61
N THR A 310 -5.00 -4.94 -8.45
CA THR A 310 -3.68 -5.51 -8.69
C THR A 310 -3.43 -5.62 -10.19
N THR A 311 -2.15 -5.56 -10.56
CA THR A 311 -1.67 -5.99 -11.87
C THR A 311 -0.33 -6.67 -11.71
N SER A 312 0.27 -7.11 -12.80
CA SER A 312 1.52 -7.85 -12.79
C SER A 312 2.46 -7.34 -13.87
N ASP A 313 3.71 -7.60 -13.68
CA ASP A 313 4.65 -7.66 -14.78
C ASP A 313 4.22 -8.77 -15.76
N ALA A 314 4.45 -8.56 -17.02
CA ALA A 314 4.18 -9.57 -18.04
C ALA A 314 5.25 -9.44 -19.12
N ASP A 315 6.29 -10.24 -18.99
CA ASP A 315 7.44 -10.28 -19.91
C ASP A 315 7.04 -10.31 -21.39
N ASP A 316 5.98 -11.00 -21.75
CA ASP A 316 5.57 -11.28 -23.12
C ASP A 316 4.07 -11.07 -23.41
N GLY A 317 3.32 -10.44 -22.53
CA GLY A 317 1.87 -10.38 -22.65
C GLY A 317 1.24 -9.08 -22.15
N ASN A 318 -0.05 -9.01 -22.30
CA ASN A 318 -0.85 -7.93 -21.76
C ASN A 318 -1.30 -8.30 -20.34
N PRO A 319 -0.76 -7.71 -19.27
CA PRO A 319 -1.11 -8.10 -17.91
C PRO A 319 -2.56 -7.78 -17.60
N PRO A 320 -3.25 -8.67 -16.87
CA PRO A 320 -4.61 -8.42 -16.44
C PRO A 320 -4.65 -7.36 -15.33
N ILE A 321 -5.68 -6.54 -15.31
CA ILE A 321 -6.05 -5.72 -14.17
C ILE A 321 -7.12 -6.46 -13.38
N TYR A 322 -6.84 -6.76 -12.12
CA TYR A 322 -7.80 -7.36 -11.21
C TYR A 322 -8.33 -6.35 -10.22
N LYS A 323 -9.64 -6.38 -10.04
CA LYS A 323 -10.36 -5.65 -9.02
C LYS A 323 -10.79 -6.60 -7.92
N TYR A 324 -10.45 -6.26 -6.71
CA TYR A 324 -10.91 -6.96 -5.51
C TYR A 324 -11.94 -6.10 -4.82
N THR A 325 -13.10 -6.66 -4.54
CA THR A 325 -14.17 -5.96 -3.85
C THR A 325 -14.56 -6.76 -2.61
N LYS A 326 -14.62 -6.10 -1.47
CA LYS A 326 -15.06 -6.72 -0.22
C LYS A 326 -16.53 -7.12 -0.36
N LYS A 327 -16.84 -8.37 -0.02
CA LYS A 327 -18.22 -8.83 0.03
C LYS A 327 -18.98 -7.98 1.04
N VAL A 328 -20.00 -7.33 0.58
CA VAL A 328 -20.98 -6.76 1.49
C VAL A 328 -21.72 -7.97 2.07
N ASN A 329 -21.33 -8.38 3.28
CA ASN A 329 -22.21 -9.26 4.03
C ASN A 329 -23.49 -8.46 4.17
N ALA A 330 -24.55 -8.92 3.54
CA ALA A 330 -25.89 -8.40 3.76
C ALA A 330 -26.37 -8.78 5.17
N ALA A 331 -25.53 -8.47 6.17
CA ALA A 331 -25.95 -8.42 7.55
C ALA A 331 -26.89 -7.24 7.63
N VAL A 332 -28.15 -7.54 7.72
CA VAL A 332 -29.16 -6.54 8.11
C VAL A 332 -28.75 -6.04 9.49
N GLU A 333 -27.96 -4.98 9.57
CA GLU A 333 -27.78 -4.27 10.82
C GLU A 333 -29.14 -3.71 11.22
N THR A 334 -29.81 -4.45 12.09
CA THR A 334 -31.06 -3.98 12.66
C THR A 334 -30.71 -2.93 13.70
N VAL A 335 -30.74 -1.66 13.29
CA VAL A 335 -30.66 -0.55 14.24
C VAL A 335 -31.91 -0.64 15.11
N GLN A 336 -31.75 -1.09 16.36
CA GLN A 336 -32.84 -1.09 17.32
C GLN A 336 -33.18 0.35 17.73
N THR A 337 -34.07 0.98 16.96
CA THR A 337 -34.73 2.19 17.40
C THR A 337 -35.93 1.82 18.28
N LYS A 338 -36.15 2.60 19.34
CA LYS A 338 -37.31 2.44 20.26
C LYS A 338 -38.59 2.21 19.45
N LYS A 339 -39.32 1.14 19.78
CA LYS A 339 -40.62 0.79 19.20
C LYS A 339 -41.57 1.99 19.18
N ALA A 340 -41.87 2.45 18.01
CA ALA A 340 -43.15 3.09 17.69
C ALA A 340 -43.69 2.33 16.47
N ASP A 341 -44.78 1.64 16.65
CA ASP A 341 -45.62 1.05 15.61
C ASP A 341 -44.95 0.11 14.58
N ASP A 342 -44.66 -1.15 14.96
CA ASP A 342 -44.34 -2.27 14.03
C ASP A 342 -43.40 -1.96 12.81
N LYS A 343 -42.67 -0.84 12.86
CA LYS A 343 -41.73 -0.40 11.84
C LYS A 343 -40.31 -0.40 12.37
N THR A 344 -39.41 -0.93 11.59
CA THR A 344 -37.97 -0.99 11.91
C THR A 344 -37.16 -0.38 10.79
N LEU A 345 -36.21 0.50 11.13
CA LEU A 345 -35.21 0.96 10.15
C LEU A 345 -34.23 -0.19 9.91
N VAL A 346 -33.99 -0.50 8.67
CA VAL A 346 -33.03 -1.52 8.24
C VAL A 346 -32.12 -0.93 7.18
N MET A 347 -30.85 -1.28 7.23
CA MET A 347 -29.87 -0.92 6.22
C MET A 347 -29.64 -2.12 5.32
N ILE A 348 -29.78 -1.94 4.00
CA ILE A 348 -29.49 -2.94 2.98
C ILE A 348 -28.64 -2.25 1.94
N ASP A 349 -27.47 -2.79 1.65
CA ASP A 349 -26.50 -2.26 0.67
C ASP A 349 -26.18 -0.76 0.88
N ASN A 350 -25.91 -0.37 2.12
CA ASN A 350 -25.68 1.02 2.56
C ASN A 350 -26.85 1.99 2.31
N VAL A 351 -28.05 1.49 2.02
CA VAL A 351 -29.26 2.31 1.86
C VAL A 351 -30.22 2.02 3.01
N MET A 352 -30.71 3.07 3.65
CA MET A 352 -31.69 2.95 4.75
C MET A 352 -33.11 2.74 4.21
N TYR A 353 -33.79 1.75 4.80
CA TYR A 353 -35.19 1.40 4.49
C TYR A 353 -36.01 1.27 5.76
N ILE A 354 -37.32 1.38 5.61
CA ILE A 354 -38.30 1.09 6.64
C ILE A 354 -38.89 -0.30 6.40
N ARG A 355 -38.68 -1.23 7.31
CA ARG A 355 -39.31 -2.56 7.28
C ARG A 355 -40.57 -2.52 8.14
N SER A 356 -41.72 -3.00 7.60
CA SER A 356 -42.96 -3.18 8.33
C SER A 356 -43.58 -4.55 7.99
N LYS A 357 -44.67 -4.88 8.62
CA LYS A 357 -45.48 -6.09 8.28
C LYS A 357 -46.00 -6.07 6.82
N GLN A 358 -46.05 -4.89 6.18
CA GLN A 358 -46.52 -4.72 4.80
C GLN A 358 -45.38 -4.78 3.77
N GLY A 359 -44.13 -4.89 4.20
CA GLY A 359 -42.97 -4.99 3.35
C GLY A 359 -41.87 -4.00 3.68
N LEU A 360 -40.98 -3.80 2.71
CA LEU A 360 -39.85 -2.89 2.76
C LEU A 360 -40.17 -1.62 2.02
N PHE A 361 -39.83 -0.47 2.60
CA PHE A 361 -40.11 0.85 2.05
C PHE A 361 -38.88 1.73 2.08
N THR A 362 -38.71 2.60 1.12
CA THR A 362 -37.73 3.70 1.16
C THR A 362 -38.08 4.71 2.26
N LEU A 363 -37.15 5.57 2.67
CA LEU A 363 -37.40 6.57 3.72
C LEU A 363 -38.50 7.57 3.34
N ASP A 364 -38.75 7.77 2.05
CA ASP A 364 -39.84 8.58 1.52
C ASP A 364 -41.17 7.82 1.37
N GLY A 365 -41.22 6.56 1.84
CA GLY A 365 -42.43 5.76 1.94
C GLY A 365 -42.80 4.95 0.69
N ARG A 366 -41.97 4.87 -0.32
CA ARG A 366 -42.21 4.02 -1.50
C ARG A 366 -41.88 2.57 -1.18
N LYS A 367 -42.77 1.67 -1.58
CA LYS A 367 -42.55 0.23 -1.39
C LYS A 367 -41.42 -0.26 -2.34
N VAL A 368 -40.46 -0.97 -1.77
CA VAL A 368 -39.42 -1.66 -2.55
C VAL A 368 -39.98 -2.99 -3.01
N GLN A 369 -39.90 -3.24 -4.32
CA GLN A 369 -40.42 -4.49 -4.93
C GLN A 369 -39.63 -5.73 -4.52
#